data_1a022f3c2b2bf8b0fd1e42f2d35d582c
#
_entry.id   1a022f3c2b2bf8b0fd1e42f2d35d582c
#
_cell.length_a   1.000
_cell.length_b   1.000
_cell.length_c   1.000
_cell.angle_alpha   90.00
_cell.angle_beta   90.00
_cell.angle_gamma   90.00
#
_symmetry.space_group_name_H-M   'P 1'
#
loop_
_entity.id
_entity.type
_entity.pdbx_description
1 polymer ?
#
loop_
_entity_poly.entity_id
_entity_poly.type
_entity_poly.pdbx_seq_one_letter_code
_entity_poly.pdbx_strand_id
1 'polypeptide(L)'
;MEFSLANLQPKERASFALRALYEAAGCRKYHMGRFEEYSLYQANRSFLSSEQVITFTDLDGRLLALKPDVTLSIAKTAQPAPGETLRYYYHENVYRPSAESHTFKEIAQMGLEMLGAVGEAQVQQAVGLAARSLEQLGAAWVLELSHMGYLFGLLDALAVPETARPALLDLLREKNAHELRAAAKAAGLDDAGADTLCALLTLCGGCEETLARAEAFCKNDRMRAAAAELRALTRSLSAGGGSVRLDLSLAGEMEYYNGLVFQGYLQGLPRPLLKGGRYDLLMQKFTPGADAIGFAVYLDELDRLSAPLPPVQQQKTDRVMLNVALPKGRLGDKVYGLLARIGYGCAEDYNATRKLVVENPEAGIRDFLVKPSDVAIYVEHGAADVGIVGKDILTEASADVYELLDTGLGRCRMCVAAPNDYQDDPSRPVRVATKFVNIAKNYYASIGRDIDIIKLNGSIELAPILGLSDVIVDIVETGTTLRENGLKVVTEFLPISARFIANKASYQFKHREVDR
;
A
#
# COMPACT_ATOMS: atom_id res chain seq x y z
N MET A 1 -10.53 40.01 21.29
CA MET A 1 -10.94 38.80 20.55
C MET A 1 -10.04 37.68 21.10
N GLU A 2 -10.58 36.81 21.95
CA GLU A 2 -9.81 35.66 22.43
C GLU A 2 -9.67 34.65 21.28
N PHE A 3 -8.45 34.29 20.95
CA PHE A 3 -8.15 33.27 19.95
C PHE A 3 -8.45 31.90 20.58
N SER A 4 -9.48 31.21 20.10
CA SER A 4 -9.84 29.87 20.57
C SER A 4 -9.26 28.82 19.66
N LEU A 5 -8.45 27.90 20.20
CA LEU A 5 -7.93 26.71 19.50
C LEU A 5 -9.06 25.80 18.97
N ALA A 6 -10.27 25.92 19.52
CA ALA A 6 -11.45 25.18 19.09
C ALA A 6 -11.90 25.54 17.65
N ASN A 7 -11.53 26.73 17.16
CA ASN A 7 -11.89 27.17 15.80
C ASN A 7 -10.92 26.71 14.71
N LEU A 8 -9.83 26.06 15.08
CA LEU A 8 -8.85 25.54 14.12
C LEU A 8 -9.33 24.24 13.49
N GLN A 9 -9.07 24.09 12.19
CA GLN A 9 -9.25 22.81 11.50
C GLN A 9 -8.32 21.72 12.10
N PRO A 10 -8.67 20.42 12.00
CA PRO A 10 -7.87 19.33 12.56
C PRO A 10 -6.40 19.39 12.16
N LYS A 11 -6.09 19.63 10.89
CA LYS A 11 -4.73 19.75 10.39
C LYS A 11 -3.96 20.96 10.93
N GLU A 12 -4.65 22.06 11.20
CA GLU A 12 -4.02 23.25 11.80
C GLU A 12 -3.63 22.96 13.26
N ARG A 13 -4.56 22.37 14.04
CA ARG A 13 -4.27 21.96 15.42
C ARG A 13 -3.11 20.97 15.48
N ALA A 14 -3.12 19.96 14.59
CA ALA A 14 -2.05 18.99 14.46
C ALA A 14 -0.70 19.68 14.17
N SER A 15 -0.67 20.62 13.23
CA SER A 15 0.55 21.36 12.87
C SER A 15 1.13 22.13 14.06
N PHE A 16 0.31 22.79 14.87
CA PHE A 16 0.78 23.49 16.06
C PHE A 16 1.29 22.53 17.15
N ALA A 17 0.57 21.43 17.39
CA ALA A 17 0.95 20.43 18.39
C ALA A 17 2.27 19.74 18.02
N LEU A 18 2.41 19.31 16.76
CA LEU A 18 3.62 18.66 16.26
C LEU A 18 4.81 19.63 16.24
N ARG A 19 4.60 20.89 15.86
CA ARG A 19 5.63 21.92 15.92
C ARG A 19 6.18 22.08 17.35
N ALA A 20 5.30 22.23 18.33
CA ALA A 20 5.69 22.36 19.74
C ALA A 20 6.46 21.12 20.22
N LEU A 21 6.04 19.91 19.80
CA LEU A 21 6.69 18.65 20.11
C LEU A 21 8.12 18.60 19.55
N TYR A 22 8.31 18.99 18.28
CA TYR A 22 9.63 18.90 17.62
C TYR A 22 10.58 20.01 18.10
N GLU A 23 10.09 21.23 18.31
CA GLU A 23 10.91 22.31 18.88
C GLU A 23 11.37 21.98 20.31
N ALA A 24 10.49 21.39 21.14
CA ALA A 24 10.85 20.93 22.49
C ALA A 24 11.88 19.77 22.47
N ALA A 25 11.94 19.00 21.38
CA ALA A 25 12.94 17.96 21.16
C ALA A 25 14.28 18.51 20.60
N GLY A 26 14.40 19.84 20.44
CA GLY A 26 15.60 20.50 19.94
C GLY A 26 15.75 20.49 18.42
N CYS A 27 14.67 20.25 17.68
CA CYS A 27 14.71 20.28 16.22
C CYS A 27 14.57 21.72 15.71
N ARG A 28 15.35 22.07 14.67
CA ARG A 28 15.32 23.36 14.00
C ARG A 28 14.38 23.30 12.80
N LYS A 29 13.63 24.39 12.57
CA LYS A 29 12.78 24.46 11.39
C LYS A 29 13.63 24.52 10.10
N TYR A 30 13.33 23.63 9.16
CA TYR A 30 13.83 23.66 7.79
C TYR A 30 12.75 24.22 6.87
N HIS A 31 13.13 25.03 5.92
CA HIS A 31 12.24 25.54 4.89
C HIS A 31 12.87 25.30 3.53
N MET A 32 12.08 24.75 2.63
CA MET A 32 12.46 24.43 1.25
C MET A 32 11.75 25.33 0.26
N GLY A 33 12.45 25.76 -0.79
CA GLY A 33 11.83 26.38 -1.95
C GLY A 33 10.79 25.47 -2.61
N ARG A 34 9.87 26.06 -3.38
CA ARG A 34 8.85 25.26 -4.10
C ARG A 34 9.42 24.56 -5.32
N PHE A 35 10.54 25.05 -5.83
CA PHE A 35 11.18 24.61 -7.06
C PHE A 35 12.61 24.15 -6.77
N GLU A 36 13.00 23.06 -7.41
CA GLU A 36 14.36 22.52 -7.40
C GLU A 36 14.79 22.22 -8.82
N GLU A 37 16.10 22.15 -9.08
CA GLU A 37 16.59 21.68 -10.37
C GLU A 37 16.24 20.21 -10.58
N TYR A 38 15.66 19.88 -11.73
CA TYR A 38 15.28 18.50 -12.06
C TYR A 38 16.46 17.53 -12.05
N SER A 39 17.67 18.02 -12.31
CA SER A 39 18.92 17.24 -12.23
C SER A 39 19.12 16.53 -10.92
N LEU A 40 18.66 17.10 -9.79
CA LEU A 40 18.72 16.46 -8.48
C LEU A 40 17.93 15.14 -8.45
N TYR A 41 16.69 15.17 -8.96
CA TYR A 41 15.81 14.01 -9.01
C TYR A 41 16.27 13.01 -10.07
N GLN A 42 16.78 13.50 -11.20
CA GLN A 42 17.34 12.65 -12.25
C GLN A 42 18.56 11.84 -11.77
N ALA A 43 19.44 12.45 -10.98
CA ALA A 43 20.60 11.78 -10.39
C ALA A 43 20.23 10.77 -9.27
N ASN A 44 19.01 10.87 -8.73
CA ASN A 44 18.53 10.07 -7.61
C ASN A 44 17.23 9.32 -7.93
N ARG A 45 17.09 8.81 -9.16
CA ARG A 45 15.88 8.09 -9.63
C ARG A 45 15.55 6.84 -8.81
N SER A 46 16.53 6.26 -8.16
CA SER A 46 16.36 5.14 -7.24
C SER A 46 15.54 5.50 -5.98
N PHE A 47 15.48 6.80 -5.62
CA PHE A 47 14.70 7.27 -4.46
C PHE A 47 13.34 7.84 -4.86
N LEU A 48 13.21 8.32 -6.09
CA LEU A 48 12.00 8.90 -6.61
C LEU A 48 11.91 8.66 -8.11
N SER A 49 10.92 7.88 -8.56
CA SER A 49 10.75 7.62 -9.98
C SER A 49 10.47 8.91 -10.75
N SER A 50 10.97 9.01 -11.97
CA SER A 50 10.76 10.19 -12.83
C SER A 50 9.28 10.49 -13.10
N GLU A 51 8.42 9.48 -13.05
CA GLU A 51 6.96 9.58 -13.21
C GLU A 51 6.28 10.30 -12.04
N GLN A 52 6.96 10.39 -10.89
CA GLN A 52 6.46 11.09 -9.70
C GLN A 52 6.87 12.56 -9.63
N VAL A 53 7.58 13.08 -10.66
CA VAL A 53 8.12 14.44 -10.66
C VAL A 53 7.42 15.30 -11.70
N ILE A 54 6.85 16.41 -11.26
CA ILE A 54 6.24 17.42 -12.11
C ILE A 54 7.33 18.42 -12.54
N THR A 55 7.59 18.52 -13.85
CA THR A 55 8.65 19.36 -14.39
C THR A 55 8.10 20.53 -15.21
N PHE A 56 8.87 21.62 -15.26
CA PHE A 56 8.60 22.78 -16.11
C PHE A 56 9.92 23.51 -16.43
N THR A 57 9.92 24.38 -17.44
CA THR A 57 11.08 25.17 -17.80
C THR A 57 10.97 26.56 -17.19
N ASP A 58 12.03 27.06 -16.56
CA ASP A 58 12.10 28.43 -16.04
C ASP A 58 12.35 29.46 -17.15
N LEU A 59 12.42 30.75 -16.76
CA LEU A 59 12.62 31.85 -17.71
C LEU A 59 13.99 31.84 -18.41
N ASP A 60 14.97 31.15 -17.83
CA ASP A 60 16.32 31.00 -18.36
C ASP A 60 16.52 29.71 -19.17
N GLY A 61 15.44 28.92 -19.36
CA GLY A 61 15.47 27.65 -20.08
C GLY A 61 15.96 26.45 -19.27
N ARG A 62 16.14 26.59 -17.95
CA ARG A 62 16.52 25.46 -17.08
C ARG A 62 15.30 24.61 -16.75
N LEU A 63 15.49 23.29 -16.72
CA LEU A 63 14.44 22.34 -16.31
C LEU A 63 14.37 22.29 -14.79
N LEU A 64 13.26 22.77 -14.25
CA LEU A 64 12.92 22.73 -12.84
C LEU A 64 11.86 21.68 -12.55
N ALA A 65 11.76 21.31 -11.29
CA ALA A 65 10.72 20.44 -10.75
C ALA A 65 9.97 21.13 -9.61
N LEU A 66 8.66 20.92 -9.53
CA LEU A 66 7.93 21.14 -8.29
C LEU A 66 8.40 20.09 -7.28
N LYS A 67 8.71 20.50 -6.04
CA LYS A 67 9.26 19.61 -5.02
C LYS A 67 8.36 18.39 -4.77
N PRO A 68 8.80 17.18 -5.13
CA PRO A 68 8.05 15.95 -4.89
C PRO A 68 8.36 15.31 -3.53
N ASP A 69 9.45 15.75 -2.89
CA ASP A 69 9.98 15.21 -1.64
C ASP A 69 10.78 16.29 -0.90
N VAL A 70 10.81 16.23 0.43
CA VAL A 70 11.57 17.17 1.27
C VAL A 70 12.87 16.56 1.76
N THR A 71 12.89 15.26 2.04
CA THR A 71 14.04 14.55 2.61
C THR A 71 15.27 14.63 1.71
N LEU A 72 15.10 14.47 0.40
CA LEU A 72 16.21 14.57 -0.57
C LEU A 72 16.86 15.96 -0.56
N SER A 73 16.04 17.02 -0.46
CA SER A 73 16.55 18.40 -0.39
C SER A 73 17.29 18.66 0.92
N ILE A 74 16.79 18.14 2.04
CA ILE A 74 17.47 18.23 3.34
C ILE A 74 18.81 17.48 3.27
N ALA A 75 18.83 16.25 2.76
CA ALA A 75 20.05 15.45 2.64
C ALA A 75 21.13 16.13 1.78
N LYS A 76 20.71 16.78 0.66
CA LYS A 76 21.60 17.56 -0.22
C LYS A 76 22.23 18.76 0.50
N THR A 77 21.47 19.44 1.35
CA THR A 77 21.90 20.71 1.97
C THR A 77 22.53 20.52 3.35
N ALA A 78 22.27 19.39 4.01
CA ALA A 78 22.80 19.10 5.33
C ALA A 78 24.31 18.79 5.25
N GLN A 79 25.08 19.50 6.09
CA GLN A 79 26.53 19.31 6.23
C GLN A 79 26.87 19.12 7.71
N PRO A 80 26.58 17.95 8.29
CA PRO A 80 26.92 17.68 9.69
C PRO A 80 28.44 17.62 9.86
N ALA A 81 28.95 18.24 10.92
CA ALA A 81 30.34 18.06 11.34
C ALA A 81 30.57 16.62 11.85
N PRO A 82 31.82 16.10 11.84
CA PRO A 82 32.11 14.79 12.40
C PRO A 82 31.61 14.65 13.85
N GLY A 83 30.76 13.64 14.10
CA GLY A 83 30.14 13.41 15.41
C GLY A 83 28.93 14.27 15.72
N GLU A 84 28.54 15.19 14.85
CA GLU A 84 27.35 16.02 15.00
C GLU A 84 26.10 15.30 14.50
N THR A 85 24.95 15.56 15.16
CA THR A 85 23.63 15.18 14.68
C THR A 85 22.81 16.44 14.44
N LEU A 86 22.55 16.76 13.19
CA LEU A 86 21.60 17.81 12.80
C LEU A 86 20.18 17.29 12.98
N ARG A 87 19.29 18.13 13.53
CA ARG A 87 17.88 17.80 13.76
C ARG A 87 17.02 18.88 13.13
N TYR A 88 16.27 18.49 12.11
CA TYR A 88 15.36 19.38 11.41
C TYR A 88 13.92 18.90 11.52
N TYR A 89 12.98 19.83 11.56
CA TYR A 89 11.58 19.57 11.25
C TYR A 89 11.13 20.50 10.13
N TYR A 90 10.17 20.05 9.35
CA TYR A 90 9.59 20.84 8.27
C TYR A 90 8.07 20.77 8.30
N HIS A 91 7.42 21.77 7.72
CA HIS A 91 6.00 21.81 7.39
C HIS A 91 5.89 22.37 5.98
N GLU A 92 5.73 21.46 5.02
CA GLU A 92 5.87 21.75 3.60
C GLU A 92 4.82 21.01 2.78
N ASN A 93 4.47 21.58 1.63
CA ASN A 93 3.65 20.90 0.64
C ASN A 93 4.57 20.26 -0.40
N VAL A 94 4.32 19.00 -0.75
CA VAL A 94 4.96 18.30 -1.86
C VAL A 94 3.94 18.08 -2.97
N TYR A 95 4.43 17.96 -4.21
CA TYR A 95 3.60 17.90 -5.41
C TYR A 95 3.89 16.63 -6.17
N ARG A 96 2.88 15.79 -6.36
CA ARG A 96 3.02 14.52 -7.07
C ARG A 96 1.88 14.30 -8.05
N PRO A 97 2.14 13.71 -9.23
CA PRO A 97 1.06 13.21 -10.08
C PRO A 97 0.30 12.09 -9.36
N SER A 98 -1.02 12.07 -9.53
CA SER A 98 -1.87 11.00 -9.05
C SER A 98 -2.20 10.05 -10.19
N ALA A 99 -1.80 8.80 -10.07
CA ALA A 99 -2.13 7.76 -11.05
C ALA A 99 -3.64 7.50 -11.14
N GLU A 100 -4.36 7.60 -10.00
CA GLU A 100 -5.80 7.36 -9.93
C GLU A 100 -6.64 8.40 -10.66
N SER A 101 -6.30 9.69 -10.49
CA SER A 101 -7.11 10.81 -11.00
C SER A 101 -6.51 11.48 -12.23
N HIS A 102 -5.32 11.07 -12.67
CA HIS A 102 -4.54 11.73 -13.72
C HIS A 102 -4.40 13.25 -13.50
N THR A 103 -4.35 13.67 -12.23
CA THR A 103 -4.22 15.06 -11.79
C THR A 103 -2.97 15.23 -10.94
N PHE A 104 -2.60 16.48 -10.69
CA PHE A 104 -1.54 16.79 -9.75
C PHE A 104 -2.12 16.97 -8.35
N LYS A 105 -1.51 16.34 -7.37
CA LYS A 105 -1.88 16.49 -5.95
C LYS A 105 -0.84 17.33 -5.24
N GLU A 106 -1.31 18.28 -4.44
CA GLU A 106 -0.56 18.94 -3.40
C GLU A 106 -0.80 18.17 -2.09
N ILE A 107 0.27 17.78 -1.42
CA ILE A 107 0.22 16.93 -0.22
C ILE A 107 0.91 17.69 0.91
N ALA A 108 0.14 18.08 1.92
CA ALA A 108 0.67 18.74 3.11
C ALA A 108 1.37 17.72 4.02
N GLN A 109 2.65 17.96 4.30
CA GLN A 109 3.48 17.09 5.14
C GLN A 109 4.14 17.88 6.26
N MET A 110 4.22 17.26 7.43
CA MET A 110 5.06 17.71 8.51
C MET A 110 5.97 16.57 8.94
N GLY A 111 7.28 16.80 8.90
CA GLY A 111 8.24 15.72 9.13
C GLY A 111 9.41 16.15 10.01
N LEU A 112 10.20 15.18 10.37
CA LEU A 112 11.40 15.31 11.18
C LEU A 112 12.52 14.50 10.55
N GLU A 113 13.72 15.10 10.48
CA GLU A 113 14.94 14.46 9.96
C GLU A 113 16.10 14.63 10.93
N MET A 114 16.82 13.55 11.21
CA MET A 114 18.07 13.52 11.97
C MET A 114 19.18 13.00 11.07
N LEU A 115 20.25 13.77 10.89
CA LEU A 115 21.29 13.50 9.92
C LEU A 115 22.68 13.68 10.55
N GLY A 116 23.64 12.86 10.16
CA GLY A 116 25.03 12.90 10.65
C GLY A 116 25.38 11.71 11.52
N ALA A 117 25.75 11.93 12.78
CA ALA A 117 26.01 10.85 13.72
C ALA A 117 24.71 10.27 14.28
N VAL A 118 24.09 9.33 13.53
CA VAL A 118 22.82 8.68 13.90
C VAL A 118 23.10 7.29 14.45
N GLY A 119 23.24 7.20 15.77
CA GLY A 119 23.36 5.95 16.51
C GLY A 119 22.03 5.50 17.12
N GLU A 120 22.10 4.50 18.02
CA GLU A 120 20.94 3.92 18.68
C GLU A 120 20.07 4.96 19.42
N ALA A 121 20.69 5.91 20.13
CA ALA A 121 19.97 6.96 20.86
C ALA A 121 19.16 7.87 19.94
N GLN A 122 19.69 8.22 18.76
CA GLN A 122 18.98 9.03 17.77
C GLN A 122 17.82 8.24 17.13
N VAL A 123 18.02 6.95 16.87
CA VAL A 123 16.97 6.06 16.38
C VAL A 123 15.83 5.97 17.39
N GLN A 124 16.15 5.72 18.66
CA GLN A 124 15.16 5.69 19.76
C GLN A 124 14.42 7.02 19.90
N GLN A 125 15.12 8.15 19.78
CA GLN A 125 14.54 9.48 19.84
C GLN A 125 13.59 9.72 18.65
N ALA A 126 13.98 9.38 17.43
CA ALA A 126 13.16 9.58 16.23
C ALA A 126 11.87 8.75 16.29
N VAL A 127 11.96 7.47 16.63
CA VAL A 127 10.79 6.58 16.74
C VAL A 127 9.90 6.97 17.94
N GLY A 128 10.51 7.37 19.06
CA GLY A 128 9.78 7.92 20.19
C GLY A 128 9.01 9.20 19.83
N LEU A 129 9.59 10.08 19.01
CA LEU A 129 8.89 11.26 18.49
C LEU A 129 7.80 10.88 17.50
N ALA A 130 7.97 9.84 16.67
CA ALA A 130 6.91 9.34 15.80
C ALA A 130 5.71 8.83 16.61
N ALA A 131 5.94 8.03 17.66
CA ALA A 131 4.89 7.55 18.57
C ALA A 131 4.16 8.72 19.26
N ARG A 132 4.92 9.69 19.81
CA ARG A 132 4.35 10.89 20.43
C ARG A 132 3.61 11.78 19.44
N SER A 133 4.03 11.81 18.18
CA SER A 133 3.29 12.52 17.13
C SER A 133 1.90 11.92 16.93
N LEU A 134 1.79 10.60 16.87
CA LEU A 134 0.49 9.91 16.77
C LEU A 134 -0.38 10.16 18.02
N GLU A 135 0.22 10.12 19.22
CA GLU A 135 -0.46 10.37 20.48
C GLU A 135 -1.04 11.80 20.56
N GLN A 136 -0.33 12.82 20.06
CA GLN A 136 -0.81 14.20 19.99
C GLN A 136 -2.04 14.38 19.11
N LEU A 137 -2.31 13.45 18.21
CA LEU A 137 -3.46 13.49 17.29
C LEU A 137 -4.74 12.92 17.91
N GLY A 138 -4.68 12.39 19.12
CA GLY A 138 -5.80 12.21 20.04
C GLY A 138 -6.71 11.00 19.84
N ALA A 139 -6.44 10.10 18.89
CA ALA A 139 -7.19 8.87 18.69
C ALA A 139 -6.36 7.64 19.06
N ALA A 140 -6.97 6.45 19.10
CA ALA A 140 -6.22 5.20 19.19
C ALA A 140 -5.30 5.06 17.98
N TRP A 141 -4.05 4.68 18.21
CA TRP A 141 -3.03 4.60 17.17
C TRP A 141 -2.21 3.30 17.28
N VAL A 142 -1.62 2.92 16.16
CA VAL A 142 -0.66 1.82 16.04
C VAL A 142 0.57 2.33 15.32
N LEU A 143 1.76 2.04 15.88
CA LEU A 143 3.04 2.24 15.21
C LEU A 143 3.64 0.86 14.89
N GLU A 144 3.71 0.53 13.61
CA GLU A 144 4.36 -0.68 13.12
C GLU A 144 5.82 -0.45 12.84
N LEU A 145 6.66 -1.38 13.28
CA LEU A 145 8.10 -1.37 13.05
C LEU A 145 8.50 -2.61 12.25
N SER A 146 9.44 -2.42 11.33
CA SER A 146 10.12 -3.47 10.59
C SER A 146 11.59 -3.13 10.40
N HIS A 147 12.37 -4.05 9.83
CA HIS A 147 13.78 -3.82 9.58
C HIS A 147 14.20 -4.42 8.25
N MET A 148 14.62 -3.56 7.30
CA MET A 148 15.04 -4.00 5.96
C MET A 148 16.21 -4.99 6.00
N GLY A 149 17.12 -4.86 6.99
CA GLY A 149 18.19 -5.83 7.20
C GLY A 149 17.72 -7.25 7.52
N TYR A 150 16.57 -7.38 8.21
CA TYR A 150 15.97 -8.68 8.46
C TYR A 150 15.42 -9.30 7.17
N LEU A 151 14.69 -8.50 6.40
CA LEU A 151 14.08 -8.91 5.14
C LEU A 151 15.14 -9.27 4.09
N PHE A 152 16.12 -8.39 3.86
CA PHE A 152 17.21 -8.68 2.94
C PHE A 152 18.08 -9.87 3.42
N GLY A 153 18.30 -10.01 4.73
CA GLY A 153 18.97 -11.16 5.30
C GLY A 153 18.25 -12.49 4.94
N LEU A 154 16.93 -12.50 4.97
CA LEU A 154 16.14 -13.66 4.54
C LEU A 154 16.29 -13.92 3.03
N LEU A 155 16.16 -12.89 2.19
CA LEU A 155 16.34 -13.03 0.74
C LEU A 155 17.73 -13.52 0.37
N ASP A 156 18.77 -13.06 1.10
CA ASP A 156 20.15 -13.53 0.93
C ASP A 156 20.31 -15.01 1.35
N ALA A 157 19.72 -15.40 2.48
CA ALA A 157 19.76 -16.78 2.97
C ALA A 157 19.07 -17.78 2.05
N LEU A 158 18.03 -17.33 1.34
CA LEU A 158 17.29 -18.09 0.33
C LEU A 158 17.91 -17.99 -1.06
N ALA A 159 19.03 -17.28 -1.22
CA ALA A 159 19.71 -17.04 -2.51
C ALA A 159 18.77 -16.46 -3.59
N VAL A 160 17.83 -15.60 -3.21
CA VAL A 160 16.90 -14.96 -4.14
C VAL A 160 17.66 -14.05 -5.11
N PRO A 161 17.51 -14.24 -6.44
CA PRO A 161 18.13 -13.37 -7.44
C PRO A 161 17.73 -11.91 -7.26
N GLU A 162 18.66 -10.97 -7.43
CA GLU A 162 18.38 -9.53 -7.27
C GLU A 162 17.24 -9.05 -8.19
N THR A 163 17.17 -9.58 -9.41
CA THR A 163 16.13 -9.25 -10.38
C THR A 163 14.71 -9.66 -9.95
N ALA A 164 14.58 -10.66 -9.07
CA ALA A 164 13.29 -11.14 -8.57
C ALA A 164 12.86 -10.41 -7.27
N ARG A 165 13.82 -9.79 -6.55
CA ARG A 165 13.53 -9.17 -5.23
C ARG A 165 12.44 -8.11 -5.27
N PRO A 166 12.39 -7.16 -6.24
CA PRO A 166 11.35 -6.13 -6.25
C PRO A 166 9.94 -6.72 -6.27
N ALA A 167 9.67 -7.66 -7.17
CA ALA A 167 8.35 -8.30 -7.27
C ALA A 167 7.96 -9.08 -6.00
N LEU A 168 8.92 -9.77 -5.36
CA LEU A 168 8.67 -10.47 -4.10
C LEU A 168 8.39 -9.51 -2.94
N LEU A 169 9.09 -8.36 -2.89
CA LEU A 169 8.86 -7.32 -1.89
C LEU A 169 7.49 -6.66 -2.04
N ASP A 170 7.01 -6.46 -3.26
CA ASP A 170 5.67 -5.94 -3.52
C ASP A 170 4.60 -6.91 -2.99
N LEU A 171 4.74 -8.21 -3.29
CA LEU A 171 3.83 -9.23 -2.80
C LEU A 171 3.85 -9.40 -1.26
N LEU A 172 5.02 -9.24 -0.64
CA LEU A 172 5.14 -9.19 0.83
C LEU A 172 4.40 -7.98 1.40
N ARG A 173 4.55 -6.81 0.79
CA ARG A 173 3.90 -5.55 1.19
C ARG A 173 2.37 -5.63 1.07
N GLU A 174 1.88 -6.36 0.09
CA GLU A 174 0.44 -6.63 -0.13
C GLU A 174 -0.10 -7.79 0.70
N LYS A 175 0.76 -8.50 1.44
CA LYS A 175 0.46 -9.72 2.21
C LYS A 175 -0.13 -10.85 1.34
N ASN A 176 0.21 -10.89 0.06
CA ASN A 176 -0.28 -11.86 -0.91
C ASN A 176 0.50 -13.18 -0.86
N ALA A 177 0.18 -14.05 0.10
CA ALA A 177 0.87 -15.32 0.30
C ALA A 177 0.78 -16.26 -0.92
N HIS A 178 -0.34 -16.25 -1.63
CA HIS A 178 -0.57 -17.14 -2.76
C HIS A 178 0.35 -16.81 -3.93
N GLU A 179 0.37 -15.55 -4.37
CA GLU A 179 1.22 -15.11 -5.48
C GLU A 179 2.69 -15.06 -5.07
N LEU A 180 2.98 -14.71 -3.79
CA LEU A 180 4.35 -14.76 -3.25
C LEU A 180 4.97 -16.15 -3.40
N ARG A 181 4.22 -17.20 -3.05
CA ARG A 181 4.68 -18.59 -3.22
C ARG A 181 4.97 -18.91 -4.69
N ALA A 182 4.07 -18.53 -5.59
CA ALA A 182 4.24 -18.77 -7.03
C ALA A 182 5.44 -18.00 -7.60
N ALA A 183 5.59 -16.73 -7.23
CA ALA A 183 6.71 -15.89 -7.64
C ALA A 183 8.06 -16.39 -7.09
N ALA A 184 8.08 -16.86 -5.82
CA ALA A 184 9.28 -17.45 -5.21
C ALA A 184 9.75 -18.71 -5.99
N LYS A 185 8.82 -19.58 -6.37
CA LYS A 185 9.15 -20.75 -7.22
C LYS A 185 9.63 -20.33 -8.62
N ALA A 186 9.01 -19.34 -9.24
CA ALA A 186 9.44 -18.79 -10.51
C ALA A 186 10.85 -18.17 -10.43
N ALA A 187 11.22 -17.62 -9.27
CA ALA A 187 12.56 -17.13 -8.97
C ALA A 187 13.59 -18.23 -8.67
N GLY A 188 13.18 -19.52 -8.71
CA GLY A 188 14.05 -20.67 -8.54
C GLY A 188 14.11 -21.26 -7.12
N LEU A 189 13.26 -20.81 -6.19
CA LEU A 189 13.17 -21.41 -4.86
C LEU A 189 12.42 -22.76 -4.93
N ASP A 190 12.87 -23.70 -4.10
CA ASP A 190 12.13 -24.94 -3.87
C ASP A 190 10.91 -24.69 -2.95
N ASP A 191 10.11 -25.75 -2.70
CA ASP A 191 8.92 -25.65 -1.86
C ASP A 191 9.26 -25.18 -0.44
N ALA A 192 10.36 -25.64 0.14
CA ALA A 192 10.79 -25.26 1.49
C ALA A 192 11.23 -23.78 1.56
N GLY A 193 11.95 -23.30 0.54
CA GLY A 193 12.33 -21.89 0.40
C GLY A 193 11.12 -20.97 0.24
N ALA A 194 10.17 -21.36 -0.63
CA ALA A 194 8.93 -20.62 -0.83
C ALA A 194 8.07 -20.57 0.45
N ASP A 195 7.96 -21.69 1.18
CA ASP A 195 7.28 -21.75 2.48
C ASP A 195 7.97 -20.87 3.51
N THR A 196 9.30 -20.87 3.54
CA THR A 196 10.09 -20.02 4.43
C THR A 196 9.84 -18.55 4.15
N LEU A 197 9.79 -18.14 2.89
CA LEU A 197 9.49 -16.76 2.52
C LEU A 197 8.04 -16.37 2.91
N CYS A 198 7.07 -17.24 2.65
CA CYS A 198 5.68 -17.00 3.04
C CYS A 198 5.49 -16.94 4.56
N ALA A 199 6.28 -17.68 5.34
CA ALA A 199 6.22 -17.63 6.80
C ALA A 199 6.54 -16.23 7.38
N LEU A 200 7.28 -15.40 6.65
CA LEU A 200 7.56 -14.02 7.03
C LEU A 200 6.27 -13.20 7.22
N LEU A 201 5.22 -13.46 6.42
CA LEU A 201 3.92 -12.80 6.52
C LEU A 201 3.23 -13.00 7.88
N THR A 202 3.60 -14.07 8.58
CA THR A 202 3.06 -14.40 9.91
C THR A 202 3.87 -13.79 11.06
N LEU A 203 5.05 -13.19 10.76
CA LEU A 203 5.90 -12.54 11.77
C LEU A 203 5.43 -11.11 12.01
N CYS A 204 4.19 -10.98 12.49
CA CYS A 204 3.57 -9.71 12.85
C CYS A 204 2.79 -9.84 14.17
N GLY A 205 2.59 -8.70 14.86
CA GLY A 205 1.84 -8.65 16.12
C GLY A 205 2.55 -7.91 17.25
N GLY A 206 2.28 -8.30 18.49
CA GLY A 206 2.90 -7.72 19.68
C GLY A 206 4.42 -7.91 19.71
N CYS A 207 5.16 -6.90 20.19
CA CYS A 207 6.62 -6.87 20.07
C CYS A 207 7.31 -8.10 20.68
N GLU A 208 7.01 -8.47 21.92
CA GLU A 208 7.73 -9.55 22.60
C GLU A 208 7.53 -10.92 21.93
N GLU A 209 6.28 -11.26 21.61
CA GLU A 209 5.96 -12.53 20.96
C GLU A 209 6.55 -12.61 19.56
N THR A 210 6.40 -11.52 18.78
CA THR A 210 6.91 -11.47 17.40
C THR A 210 8.43 -11.52 17.38
N LEU A 211 9.12 -10.83 18.30
CA LEU A 211 10.58 -10.89 18.41
C LEU A 211 11.08 -12.29 18.77
N ALA A 212 10.43 -12.96 19.72
CA ALA A 212 10.81 -14.33 20.08
C ALA A 212 10.72 -15.29 18.88
N ARG A 213 9.65 -15.16 18.08
CA ARG A 213 9.46 -15.93 16.84
C ARG A 213 10.49 -15.54 15.77
N ALA A 214 10.75 -14.24 15.60
CA ALA A 214 11.71 -13.72 14.65
C ALA A 214 13.13 -14.17 14.94
N GLU A 215 13.56 -14.16 16.22
CA GLU A 215 14.89 -14.62 16.63
C GLU A 215 15.07 -16.13 16.35
N ALA A 216 14.05 -16.94 16.65
CA ALA A 216 14.05 -18.38 16.34
C ALA A 216 14.07 -18.66 14.83
N PHE A 217 13.51 -17.73 14.02
CA PHE A 217 13.44 -17.83 12.57
C PHE A 217 14.71 -17.37 11.85
N CYS A 218 15.65 -16.67 12.52
CA CYS A 218 16.86 -16.12 11.91
C CYS A 218 17.71 -17.19 11.20
N LYS A 219 18.09 -16.92 9.95
CA LYS A 219 18.93 -17.80 9.12
C LYS A 219 20.39 -17.39 9.06
N ASN A 220 20.71 -16.11 9.35
CA ASN A 220 22.06 -15.56 9.27
C ASN A 220 22.28 -14.44 10.28
N ASP A 221 23.54 -13.92 10.35
CA ASP A 221 23.93 -12.88 11.28
C ASP A 221 23.26 -11.53 10.98
N ARG A 222 22.97 -11.22 9.70
CA ARG A 222 22.26 -10.02 9.31
C ARG A 222 20.85 -9.96 9.91
N MET A 223 20.13 -11.08 9.87
CA MET A 223 18.82 -11.18 10.50
C MET A 223 18.92 -11.08 12.03
N ARG A 224 19.92 -11.71 12.64
CA ARG A 224 20.16 -11.64 14.10
C ARG A 224 20.45 -10.21 14.55
N ALA A 225 21.30 -9.48 13.83
CA ALA A 225 21.60 -8.08 14.12
C ALA A 225 20.34 -7.20 14.04
N ALA A 226 19.54 -7.35 12.96
CA ALA A 226 18.29 -6.61 12.80
C ALA A 226 17.27 -6.91 13.91
N ALA A 227 17.12 -8.17 14.31
CA ALA A 227 16.25 -8.56 15.42
C ALA A 227 16.73 -7.97 16.76
N ALA A 228 18.05 -7.91 16.98
CA ALA A 228 18.64 -7.29 18.17
C ALA A 228 18.39 -5.78 18.24
N GLU A 229 18.52 -5.06 17.11
CA GLU A 229 18.18 -3.64 17.01
C GLU A 229 16.70 -3.39 17.32
N LEU A 230 15.79 -4.17 16.73
CA LEU A 230 14.36 -4.10 17.03
C LEU A 230 14.07 -4.37 18.52
N ARG A 231 14.75 -5.33 19.13
CA ARG A 231 14.60 -5.64 20.56
C ARG A 231 15.07 -4.49 21.45
N ALA A 232 16.20 -3.88 21.15
CA ALA A 232 16.71 -2.72 21.89
C ALA A 232 15.75 -1.53 21.76
N LEU A 233 15.25 -1.27 20.56
CA LEU A 233 14.30 -0.20 20.27
C LEU A 233 12.96 -0.40 21.00
N THR A 234 12.35 -1.57 20.89
CA THR A 234 11.02 -1.84 21.48
C THR A 234 11.02 -1.77 23.00
N ARG A 235 12.14 -2.13 23.65
CA ARG A 235 12.32 -1.95 25.10
C ARG A 235 12.36 -0.49 25.55
N SER A 236 12.85 0.41 24.68
CA SER A 236 12.92 1.84 24.99
C SER A 236 11.62 2.59 24.79
N LEU A 237 10.67 2.02 24.02
CA LEU A 237 9.41 2.63 23.71
C LEU A 237 8.36 2.31 24.80
N SER A 238 8.10 3.30 25.66
CA SER A 238 6.98 3.23 26.61
C SER A 238 5.68 3.39 25.83
N ALA A 239 4.78 2.45 25.95
CA ALA A 239 3.45 2.53 25.33
C ALA A 239 2.60 3.59 26.05
N GLY A 240 2.31 4.69 25.36
CA GLY A 240 1.23 5.62 25.72
C GLY A 240 -0.15 5.02 25.42
N GLY A 241 -1.13 5.85 25.06
CA GLY A 241 -2.50 5.42 24.73
C GLY A 241 -2.68 4.57 23.47
N GLY A 242 -1.61 4.21 22.77
CA GLY A 242 -1.60 3.36 21.58
C GLY A 242 -0.73 2.12 21.72
N SER A 243 -0.49 1.42 20.63
CA SER A 243 0.34 0.22 20.61
C SER A 243 1.49 0.30 19.60
N VAL A 244 2.66 -0.17 20.02
CA VAL A 244 3.79 -0.45 19.11
C VAL A 244 3.73 -1.93 18.75
N ARG A 245 3.89 -2.25 17.48
CA ARG A 245 3.85 -3.61 16.93
C ARG A 245 5.00 -3.85 15.98
N LEU A 246 5.26 -5.10 15.71
CA LEU A 246 6.18 -5.51 14.65
C LEU A 246 5.40 -6.11 13.48
N ASP A 247 5.88 -5.84 12.28
CA ASP A 247 5.48 -6.53 11.06
C ASP A 247 6.69 -6.68 10.15
N LEU A 248 7.32 -7.86 10.18
CA LEU A 248 8.54 -8.10 9.42
C LEU A 248 8.30 -8.31 7.91
N SER A 249 7.05 -8.31 7.48
CA SER A 249 6.68 -8.23 6.05
C SER A 249 6.54 -6.80 5.55
N LEU A 250 6.53 -5.80 6.45
CA LEU A 250 6.52 -4.40 6.07
C LEU A 250 7.84 -4.05 5.37
N ALA A 251 7.81 -3.95 4.06
CA ALA A 251 8.92 -3.55 3.23
C ALA A 251 8.81 -2.06 2.89
N GLY A 252 9.86 -1.30 3.16
CA GLY A 252 10.04 0.03 2.61
C GLY A 252 10.39 -0.01 1.12
N GLU A 253 10.46 1.14 0.47
CA GLU A 253 11.02 1.21 -0.87
C GLU A 253 12.48 0.76 -0.83
N MET A 254 12.82 -0.23 -1.68
CA MET A 254 14.05 -1.03 -1.58
C MET A 254 15.33 -0.21 -1.61
N GLU A 255 15.32 0.93 -2.30
CA GLU A 255 16.49 1.77 -2.49
C GLU A 255 16.52 2.98 -1.55
N TYR A 256 15.41 3.25 -0.86
CA TYR A 256 15.30 4.37 0.07
C TYR A 256 15.74 3.99 1.49
N TYR A 257 15.18 2.89 2.03
CA TYR A 257 15.44 2.47 3.41
C TYR A 257 16.40 1.29 3.47
N ASN A 258 17.40 1.38 4.34
CA ASN A 258 18.44 0.34 4.51
C ASN A 258 18.48 -0.29 5.90
N GLY A 259 17.68 0.22 6.84
CA GLY A 259 17.62 -0.24 8.23
C GLY A 259 16.19 -0.35 8.73
N LEU A 260 15.92 0.28 9.88
CA LEU A 260 14.58 0.39 10.45
C LEU A 260 13.63 1.08 9.49
N VAL A 261 12.40 0.57 9.39
CA VAL A 261 11.25 1.21 8.72
C VAL A 261 10.04 1.16 9.64
N PHE A 262 9.18 2.17 9.57
CA PHE A 262 8.00 2.22 10.41
C PHE A 262 6.86 3.00 9.75
N GLN A 263 5.64 2.61 10.12
CA GLN A 263 4.40 3.27 9.68
C GLN A 263 3.47 3.48 10.87
N GLY A 264 2.83 4.64 10.90
CA GLY A 264 1.89 5.01 11.94
C GLY A 264 0.47 5.07 11.41
N TYR A 265 -0.44 4.43 12.11
CA TYR A 265 -1.86 4.38 11.78
C TYR A 265 -2.68 5.06 12.88
N LEU A 266 -3.73 5.74 12.47
CA LEU A 266 -4.69 6.36 13.36
C LEU A 266 -6.07 5.73 13.11
N GLN A 267 -6.77 5.37 14.17
CA GLN A 267 -8.11 4.78 14.04
C GLN A 267 -9.05 5.78 13.35
N GLY A 268 -9.79 5.28 12.36
CA GLY A 268 -10.70 6.10 11.56
C GLY A 268 -10.08 6.65 10.28
N LEU A 269 -8.77 6.46 10.04
CA LEU A 269 -8.13 6.74 8.77
C LEU A 269 -7.92 5.45 7.96
N PRO A 270 -8.13 5.46 6.63
CA PRO A 270 -7.97 4.26 5.79
C PRO A 270 -6.52 3.93 5.43
N ARG A 271 -5.60 4.89 5.63
CA ARG A 271 -4.20 4.80 5.19
C ARG A 271 -3.26 5.17 6.34
N PRO A 272 -1.96 4.77 6.30
CA PRO A 272 -1.00 5.22 7.29
C PRO A 272 -0.87 6.74 7.27
N LEU A 273 -0.96 7.34 8.46
CA LEU A 273 -0.80 8.78 8.65
C LEU A 273 0.66 9.21 8.72
N LEU A 274 1.55 8.31 9.16
CA LEU A 274 2.97 8.56 9.33
C LEU A 274 3.77 7.44 8.67
N LYS A 275 4.84 7.82 7.95
CA LYS A 275 5.83 6.88 7.40
C LYS A 275 7.23 7.39 7.66
N GLY A 276 8.14 6.48 7.99
CA GLY A 276 9.54 6.83 8.25
C GLY A 276 10.47 5.64 8.25
N GLY A 277 11.75 5.93 8.41
CA GLY A 277 12.79 4.90 8.48
C GLY A 277 14.19 5.46 8.39
N ARG A 278 15.18 4.57 8.41
CA ARG A 278 16.60 4.85 8.28
C ARG A 278 17.01 4.80 6.81
N TYR A 279 17.68 5.88 6.33
CA TYR A 279 18.04 6.06 4.92
C TYR A 279 19.51 6.50 4.75
N ASP A 280 20.44 5.81 5.40
CA ASP A 280 21.87 6.10 5.39
C ASP A 280 22.45 6.15 3.97
N LEU A 281 22.05 5.22 3.10
CA LEU A 281 22.52 5.14 1.72
C LEU A 281 22.23 6.41 0.91
N LEU A 282 21.11 7.07 1.16
CA LEU A 282 20.80 8.37 0.57
C LEU A 282 21.74 9.44 1.11
N MET A 283 21.88 9.52 2.43
CA MET A 283 22.70 10.54 3.08
C MET A 283 24.17 10.42 2.68
N GLN A 284 24.71 9.21 2.59
CA GLN A 284 26.10 8.93 2.23
C GLN A 284 26.45 9.33 0.79
N LYS A 285 25.47 9.46 -0.12
CA LYS A 285 25.70 10.03 -1.45
C LYS A 285 26.09 11.51 -1.40
N PHE A 286 25.61 12.25 -0.41
CA PHE A 286 25.90 13.68 -0.24
C PHE A 286 27.01 13.93 0.78
N THR A 287 27.01 13.18 1.87
CA THR A 287 27.98 13.31 2.97
C THR A 287 28.50 11.93 3.37
N PRO A 288 29.67 11.50 2.85
CA PRO A 288 30.25 10.20 3.19
C PRO A 288 30.42 9.99 4.70
N GLY A 289 29.97 8.84 5.19
CA GLY A 289 30.06 8.48 6.61
C GLY A 289 28.97 9.08 7.50
N ALA A 290 28.04 9.83 6.95
CA ALA A 290 26.85 10.31 7.66
C ALA A 290 25.67 9.34 7.47
N ASP A 291 24.91 9.14 8.53
CA ASP A 291 23.69 8.35 8.57
C ASP A 291 22.46 9.26 8.66
N ALA A 292 21.27 8.71 8.45
CA ALA A 292 20.05 9.47 8.53
C ALA A 292 18.83 8.64 8.92
N ILE A 293 17.95 9.24 9.72
CA ILE A 293 16.62 8.72 10.07
C ILE A 293 15.60 9.85 10.11
N GLY A 294 14.41 9.60 9.60
CA GLY A 294 13.33 10.58 9.65
C GLY A 294 11.97 9.99 9.39
N PHE A 295 10.96 10.85 9.45
CA PHE A 295 9.59 10.49 9.12
C PHE A 295 8.77 11.69 8.67
N ALA A 296 7.68 11.41 7.95
CA ALA A 296 6.69 12.38 7.52
C ALA A 296 5.29 12.00 8.07
N VAL A 297 4.55 13.01 8.53
CA VAL A 297 3.12 12.96 8.87
C VAL A 297 2.35 13.61 7.72
N TYR A 298 1.37 12.89 7.15
CA TYR A 298 0.54 13.34 6.03
C TYR A 298 -0.70 14.07 6.57
N LEU A 299 -0.63 15.41 6.65
CA LEU A 299 -1.64 16.21 7.33
C LEU A 299 -3.00 16.21 6.63
N ASP A 300 -3.03 16.04 5.31
CA ASP A 300 -4.28 16.02 4.54
C ASP A 300 -5.16 14.80 4.88
N GLU A 301 -4.57 13.71 5.36
CA GLU A 301 -5.35 12.55 5.80
C GLU A 301 -6.22 12.90 7.02
N LEU A 302 -5.81 13.86 7.85
CA LEU A 302 -6.58 14.30 9.03
C LEU A 302 -7.89 14.99 8.66
N ASP A 303 -8.02 15.55 7.46
CA ASP A 303 -9.27 16.17 6.99
C ASP A 303 -10.39 15.12 6.88
N ARG A 304 -10.06 13.86 6.76
CA ARG A 304 -11.02 12.73 6.74
C ARG A 304 -11.64 12.44 8.10
N LEU A 305 -10.97 12.80 9.21
CA LEU A 305 -11.50 12.64 10.57
C LEU A 305 -12.63 13.62 10.88
N SER A 306 -12.74 14.70 10.11
CA SER A 306 -13.70 15.80 10.35
C SER A 306 -15.08 15.54 9.77
N ALA A 307 -15.26 14.55 8.92
CA ALA A 307 -16.57 14.12 8.46
C ALA A 307 -17.22 13.28 9.58
N PRO A 308 -18.29 13.72 10.24
CA PRO A 308 -19.06 12.83 11.06
C PRO A 308 -19.59 11.74 10.12
N LEU A 309 -19.11 10.52 10.29
CA LEU A 309 -19.82 9.36 9.78
C LEU A 309 -21.26 9.51 10.25
N PRO A 310 -22.27 9.40 9.37
CA PRO A 310 -23.66 9.49 9.80
C PRO A 310 -23.81 8.53 10.98
N PRO A 311 -24.51 8.93 12.06
CA PRO A 311 -24.67 8.10 13.22
C PRO A 311 -25.45 6.86 12.78
N VAL A 312 -24.72 5.83 12.38
CA VAL A 312 -25.27 4.48 12.37
C VAL A 312 -25.52 4.21 13.83
N GLN A 313 -26.79 4.02 14.21
CA GLN A 313 -27.19 3.77 15.57
C GLN A 313 -26.28 2.65 16.11
N GLN A 314 -25.28 3.04 16.91
CA GLN A 314 -24.47 2.08 17.65
C GLN A 314 -25.40 1.45 18.69
N GLN A 315 -25.97 0.30 18.35
CA GLN A 315 -26.43 -0.59 19.39
C GLN A 315 -25.17 -0.96 20.20
N LYS A 316 -25.25 -0.71 21.50
CA LYS A 316 -24.20 -1.05 22.48
C LYS A 316 -24.01 -2.59 22.47
N THR A 317 -23.20 -3.08 21.57
CA THR A 317 -22.63 -4.41 21.66
C THR A 317 -21.14 -4.23 21.91
N ASP A 318 -20.61 -4.83 22.96
CA ASP A 318 -19.18 -4.82 23.33
C ASP A 318 -18.29 -5.56 22.31
N ARG A 319 -18.84 -5.97 21.17
CA ARG A 319 -18.11 -6.67 20.10
C ARG A 319 -17.69 -5.70 18.99
N VAL A 320 -16.45 -5.86 18.55
CA VAL A 320 -15.92 -5.20 17.37
C VAL A 320 -16.72 -5.65 16.14
N MET A 321 -17.30 -4.69 15.41
CA MET A 321 -18.03 -4.96 14.17
C MET A 321 -17.06 -4.94 12.98
N LEU A 322 -17.06 -6.01 12.20
CA LEU A 322 -16.33 -6.10 10.94
C LEU A 322 -17.27 -5.71 9.79
N ASN A 323 -16.91 -4.65 9.07
CA ASN A 323 -17.64 -4.18 7.90
C ASN A 323 -17.13 -4.91 6.65
N VAL A 324 -18.01 -5.61 5.95
CA VAL A 324 -17.67 -6.48 4.81
C VAL A 324 -18.32 -5.95 3.54
N ALA A 325 -17.53 -5.64 2.52
CA ALA A 325 -18.05 -5.33 1.18
C ALA A 325 -18.28 -6.63 0.39
N LEU A 326 -19.56 -6.97 0.15
CA LEU A 326 -19.97 -8.15 -0.60
C LEU A 326 -20.41 -7.78 -2.01
N PRO A 327 -19.88 -8.48 -3.04
CA PRO A 327 -20.34 -8.27 -4.41
C PRO A 327 -21.76 -8.79 -4.59
N LYS A 328 -22.61 -8.05 -5.33
CA LYS A 328 -23.93 -8.55 -5.78
C LYS A 328 -23.78 -9.55 -6.95
N GLY A 329 -24.75 -10.45 -7.09
CA GLY A 329 -24.82 -11.43 -8.17
C GLY A 329 -24.13 -12.75 -7.87
N ARG A 330 -23.90 -13.58 -8.90
CA ARG A 330 -23.44 -14.99 -8.76
C ARG A 330 -22.22 -15.20 -7.87
N LEU A 331 -21.26 -14.28 -7.89
CA LEU A 331 -20.11 -14.35 -6.99
C LEU A 331 -20.55 -14.09 -5.54
N GLY A 332 -21.38 -13.08 -5.32
CA GLY A 332 -21.93 -12.74 -4.01
C GLY A 332 -22.68 -13.89 -3.37
N ASP A 333 -23.50 -14.61 -4.13
CA ASP A 333 -24.26 -15.77 -3.64
C ASP A 333 -23.30 -16.87 -3.12
N LYS A 334 -22.23 -17.14 -3.87
CA LYS A 334 -21.21 -18.13 -3.48
C LYS A 334 -20.44 -17.67 -2.22
N VAL A 335 -20.08 -16.40 -2.17
CA VAL A 335 -19.33 -15.81 -1.03
C VAL A 335 -20.22 -15.79 0.22
N TYR A 336 -21.45 -15.34 0.11
CA TYR A 336 -22.39 -15.34 1.22
C TYR A 336 -22.64 -16.76 1.76
N GLY A 337 -22.80 -17.74 0.88
CA GLY A 337 -22.91 -19.16 1.27
C GLY A 337 -21.65 -19.68 1.99
N LEU A 338 -20.46 -19.16 1.66
CA LEU A 338 -19.23 -19.48 2.38
C LEU A 338 -19.24 -18.86 3.77
N LEU A 339 -19.53 -17.56 3.88
CA LEU A 339 -19.60 -16.83 5.16
C LEU A 339 -20.66 -17.44 6.09
N ALA A 340 -21.82 -17.80 5.58
CA ALA A 340 -22.88 -18.45 6.36
C ALA A 340 -22.42 -19.79 6.95
N ARG A 341 -21.65 -20.60 6.20
CA ARG A 341 -21.13 -21.90 6.68
C ARG A 341 -20.13 -21.76 7.83
N ILE A 342 -19.37 -20.66 7.87
CA ILE A 342 -18.39 -20.39 8.93
C ILE A 342 -18.98 -19.55 10.08
N GLY A 343 -20.32 -19.34 10.10
CA GLY A 343 -21.02 -18.67 11.19
C GLY A 343 -21.18 -17.16 11.05
N TYR A 344 -20.88 -16.61 9.87
CA TYR A 344 -20.97 -15.17 9.57
C TYR A 344 -22.18 -14.82 8.69
N GLY A 345 -23.15 -15.72 8.53
CA GLY A 345 -24.39 -15.43 7.82
C GLY A 345 -25.29 -14.48 8.60
N CYS A 346 -26.02 -13.62 7.90
CA CYS A 346 -27.03 -12.74 8.50
C CYS A 346 -28.37 -13.45 8.65
N ALA A 347 -29.20 -13.01 9.59
CA ALA A 347 -30.52 -13.59 9.82
C ALA A 347 -31.52 -13.30 8.68
N GLU A 348 -31.30 -12.22 7.90
CA GLU A 348 -32.13 -11.84 6.76
C GLU A 348 -31.69 -12.61 5.51
N ASP A 349 -32.67 -13.00 4.68
CA ASP A 349 -32.37 -13.62 3.38
C ASP A 349 -31.68 -12.59 2.46
N TYR A 350 -30.42 -12.83 2.21
CA TYR A 350 -29.54 -12.03 1.37
C TYR A 350 -30.14 -11.77 -0.04
N ASN A 351 -30.82 -12.77 -0.61
CA ASN A 351 -31.39 -12.68 -1.95
C ASN A 351 -32.79 -12.02 -1.99
N ALA A 352 -33.51 -12.04 -0.87
CA ALA A 352 -34.86 -11.49 -0.78
C ALA A 352 -34.89 -10.02 -0.34
N THR A 353 -33.82 -9.54 0.31
CA THR A 353 -33.77 -8.17 0.84
C THR A 353 -33.42 -7.13 -0.22
N ARG A 354 -34.07 -5.96 -0.16
CA ARG A 354 -33.67 -4.76 -0.91
C ARG A 354 -32.71 -3.86 -0.11
N LYS A 355 -32.41 -4.23 1.12
CA LYS A 355 -31.46 -3.48 1.95
C LYS A 355 -30.07 -3.54 1.31
N LEU A 356 -29.33 -2.47 1.44
CA LEU A 356 -27.91 -2.38 1.01
C LEU A 356 -26.96 -2.73 2.16
N VAL A 357 -27.46 -2.75 3.38
CA VAL A 357 -26.73 -3.08 4.61
C VAL A 357 -27.51 -4.14 5.35
N VAL A 358 -26.86 -5.23 5.69
CA VAL A 358 -27.39 -6.35 6.46
C VAL A 358 -26.45 -6.63 7.61
N GLU A 359 -26.98 -6.84 8.82
CA GLU A 359 -26.17 -6.96 10.04
C GLU A 359 -26.43 -8.30 10.74
N ASN A 360 -25.35 -8.84 11.33
CA ASN A 360 -25.40 -9.90 12.31
C ASN A 360 -24.59 -9.47 13.54
N PRO A 361 -25.22 -8.78 14.52
CA PRO A 361 -24.54 -8.32 15.73
C PRO A 361 -23.97 -9.43 16.58
N GLU A 362 -24.58 -10.63 16.57
CA GLU A 362 -24.09 -11.80 17.33
C GLU A 362 -22.77 -12.32 16.75
N ALA A 363 -22.62 -12.32 15.42
CA ALA A 363 -21.38 -12.68 14.76
C ALA A 363 -20.37 -11.51 14.71
N GLY A 364 -20.81 -10.27 14.98
CA GLY A 364 -19.98 -9.07 14.88
C GLY A 364 -19.72 -8.66 13.43
N ILE A 365 -20.68 -8.86 12.51
CA ILE A 365 -20.54 -8.60 11.08
C ILE A 365 -21.62 -7.64 10.58
N ARG A 366 -21.21 -6.77 9.64
CA ARG A 366 -22.08 -5.90 8.85
C ARG A 366 -21.69 -5.99 7.38
N ASP A 367 -22.59 -6.51 6.56
CA ASP A 367 -22.39 -6.69 5.13
C ASP A 367 -22.92 -5.50 4.34
N PHE A 368 -22.12 -4.96 3.43
CA PHE A 368 -22.49 -3.95 2.45
C PHE A 368 -22.63 -4.60 1.07
N LEU A 369 -23.84 -4.54 0.49
CA LEU A 369 -24.14 -5.15 -0.79
C LEU A 369 -23.86 -4.19 -1.93
N VAL A 370 -22.70 -4.32 -2.57
CA VAL A 370 -22.19 -3.40 -3.58
C VAL A 370 -22.02 -4.07 -4.95
N LYS A 371 -21.83 -3.29 -6.02
CA LYS A 371 -21.45 -3.85 -7.32
C LYS A 371 -20.05 -4.47 -7.21
N PRO A 372 -19.76 -5.58 -7.93
CA PRO A 372 -18.44 -6.20 -7.92
C PRO A 372 -17.30 -5.23 -8.23
N SER A 373 -17.50 -4.30 -9.18
CA SER A 373 -16.53 -3.26 -9.53
C SER A 373 -16.17 -2.30 -8.40
N ASP A 374 -17.03 -2.16 -7.42
CA ASP A 374 -16.92 -1.13 -6.39
C ASP A 374 -16.36 -1.68 -5.07
N VAL A 375 -16.29 -3.01 -4.90
CA VAL A 375 -15.82 -3.65 -3.66
C VAL A 375 -14.44 -3.15 -3.25
N ALA A 376 -13.49 -3.16 -4.18
CA ALA A 376 -12.12 -2.73 -3.90
C ALA A 376 -12.06 -1.26 -3.42
N ILE A 377 -12.87 -0.38 -4.02
CA ILE A 377 -12.97 1.04 -3.65
C ILE A 377 -13.48 1.20 -2.21
N TYR A 378 -14.55 0.46 -1.84
CA TYR A 378 -15.09 0.54 -0.46
C TYR A 378 -14.07 0.08 0.58
N VAL A 379 -13.28 -0.95 0.26
CA VAL A 379 -12.23 -1.46 1.15
C VAL A 379 -11.05 -0.49 1.19
N GLU A 380 -10.54 -0.03 0.06
CA GLU A 380 -9.41 0.89 -0.01
C GLU A 380 -9.65 2.19 0.77
N HIS A 381 -10.87 2.72 0.67
CA HIS A 381 -11.24 3.97 1.35
C HIS A 381 -11.71 3.76 2.81
N GLY A 382 -11.65 2.53 3.34
CA GLY A 382 -11.98 2.21 4.73
C GLY A 382 -13.47 2.29 5.08
N ALA A 383 -14.35 2.39 4.08
CA ALA A 383 -15.80 2.26 4.29
C ALA A 383 -16.17 0.82 4.65
N ALA A 384 -15.45 -0.15 4.11
CA ALA A 384 -15.45 -1.54 4.55
C ALA A 384 -14.05 -1.94 5.07
N ASP A 385 -14.02 -2.79 6.08
CA ASP A 385 -12.78 -3.32 6.65
C ASP A 385 -12.18 -4.40 5.75
N VAL A 386 -13.05 -5.23 5.19
CA VAL A 386 -12.70 -6.35 4.30
C VAL A 386 -13.70 -6.45 3.14
N GLY A 387 -13.33 -7.22 2.13
CA GLY A 387 -14.22 -7.50 0.99
C GLY A 387 -13.79 -8.72 0.21
N ILE A 388 -14.67 -9.20 -0.68
CA ILE A 388 -14.35 -10.27 -1.61
C ILE A 388 -14.60 -9.79 -3.03
N VAL A 389 -13.56 -9.84 -3.87
CA VAL A 389 -13.58 -9.26 -5.21
C VAL A 389 -12.77 -10.11 -6.18
N GLY A 390 -13.11 -10.08 -7.47
CA GLY A 390 -12.31 -10.76 -8.51
C GLY A 390 -10.93 -10.15 -8.68
N LYS A 391 -9.92 -10.97 -8.93
CA LYS A 391 -8.54 -10.53 -9.23
C LYS A 391 -8.49 -9.55 -10.41
N ASP A 392 -9.38 -9.71 -11.38
CA ASP A 392 -9.52 -8.80 -12.52
C ASP A 392 -9.81 -7.35 -12.08
N ILE A 393 -10.72 -7.18 -11.12
CA ILE A 393 -11.07 -5.85 -10.59
C ILE A 393 -9.90 -5.26 -9.80
N LEU A 394 -9.23 -6.07 -8.96
CA LEU A 394 -8.06 -5.61 -8.20
C LEU A 394 -6.94 -5.14 -9.12
N THR A 395 -6.63 -5.95 -10.14
CA THR A 395 -5.55 -5.65 -11.10
C THR A 395 -5.89 -4.44 -11.96
N GLU A 396 -7.15 -4.31 -12.42
CA GLU A 396 -7.58 -3.16 -13.21
C GLU A 396 -7.58 -1.86 -12.40
N ALA A 397 -8.01 -1.92 -11.13
CA ALA A 397 -8.08 -0.75 -10.25
C ALA A 397 -6.73 -0.39 -9.61
N SER A 398 -5.77 -1.33 -9.55
CA SER A 398 -4.53 -1.18 -8.78
C SER A 398 -4.78 -0.71 -7.34
N ALA A 399 -5.81 -1.28 -6.68
CA ALA A 399 -6.27 -0.86 -5.37
C ALA A 399 -5.22 -1.10 -4.27
N ASP A 400 -5.02 -0.11 -3.38
CA ASP A 400 -4.05 -0.17 -2.28
C ASP A 400 -4.63 -0.89 -1.05
N VAL A 401 -4.76 -2.21 -1.14
CA VAL A 401 -5.32 -3.10 -0.12
C VAL A 401 -4.39 -4.28 0.18
N TYR A 402 -4.64 -5.01 1.28
CA TYR A 402 -4.05 -6.34 1.47
C TYR A 402 -4.86 -7.38 0.71
N GLU A 403 -4.17 -8.27 -0.02
CA GLU A 403 -4.77 -9.44 -0.69
C GLU A 403 -4.46 -10.70 0.12
N LEU A 404 -5.30 -10.99 1.13
CA LEU A 404 -5.00 -11.96 2.18
C LEU A 404 -5.17 -13.42 1.73
N LEU A 405 -6.19 -13.71 0.89
CA LEU A 405 -6.54 -15.08 0.55
C LEU A 405 -7.12 -15.20 -0.87
N ASP A 406 -6.67 -16.22 -1.61
CA ASP A 406 -7.38 -16.71 -2.78
C ASP A 406 -8.50 -17.67 -2.33
N THR A 407 -9.74 -17.25 -2.48
CA THR A 407 -10.91 -18.07 -2.07
C THR A 407 -11.15 -19.27 -3.00
N GLY A 408 -10.53 -19.29 -4.16
CA GLY A 408 -10.77 -20.29 -5.21
C GLY A 408 -12.16 -20.21 -5.85
N LEU A 409 -12.99 -19.23 -5.48
CA LEU A 409 -14.33 -19.01 -6.06
C LEU A 409 -14.23 -18.23 -7.37
N GLY A 410 -15.21 -18.42 -8.25
CA GLY A 410 -15.34 -17.63 -9.48
C GLY A 410 -14.14 -17.78 -10.43
N ARG A 411 -13.52 -18.96 -10.48
CA ARG A 411 -12.36 -19.22 -11.36
C ARG A 411 -12.71 -18.97 -12.82
N CYS A 412 -11.93 -18.12 -13.44
CA CYS A 412 -11.96 -17.80 -14.86
C CYS A 412 -10.54 -17.35 -15.30
N ARG A 413 -10.41 -16.81 -16.49
CA ARG A 413 -9.14 -16.36 -17.02
C ARG A 413 -9.30 -15.14 -17.89
N MET A 414 -8.33 -14.24 -17.86
CA MET A 414 -8.22 -13.13 -18.80
C MET A 414 -7.57 -13.62 -20.08
N CYS A 415 -8.22 -13.34 -21.20
CA CYS A 415 -7.79 -13.84 -22.51
C CYS A 415 -7.77 -12.71 -23.53
N VAL A 416 -6.89 -12.88 -24.52
CA VAL A 416 -7.03 -12.23 -25.81
C VAL A 416 -7.90 -13.15 -26.67
N ALA A 417 -8.97 -12.64 -27.24
CA ALA A 417 -9.81 -13.38 -28.19
C ALA A 417 -10.00 -12.57 -29.49
N ALA A 418 -10.16 -13.27 -30.60
CA ALA A 418 -10.24 -12.70 -31.93
C ALA A 418 -11.15 -13.52 -32.84
N PRO A 419 -11.57 -13.00 -34.00
CA PRO A 419 -12.24 -13.79 -35.05
C PRO A 419 -11.46 -15.04 -35.41
N ASN A 420 -12.15 -16.10 -35.86
CA ASN A 420 -11.51 -17.38 -36.15
C ASN A 420 -10.43 -17.31 -37.24
N ASP A 421 -10.55 -16.36 -38.18
CA ASP A 421 -9.62 -16.09 -39.28
C ASP A 421 -8.57 -15.02 -38.97
N TYR A 422 -8.56 -14.49 -37.74
CA TYR A 422 -7.62 -13.45 -37.34
C TYR A 422 -6.16 -13.90 -37.49
N GLN A 423 -5.36 -13.03 -38.12
CA GLN A 423 -3.90 -13.09 -38.18
C GLN A 423 -3.34 -11.75 -37.70
N ASP A 424 -2.36 -11.80 -36.79
CA ASP A 424 -1.73 -10.57 -36.29
C ASP A 424 -0.85 -9.95 -37.41
N ASP A 425 -0.97 -8.63 -37.55
CA ASP A 425 -0.16 -7.81 -38.45
C ASP A 425 0.80 -6.95 -37.60
N PRO A 426 2.07 -7.34 -37.48
CA PRO A 426 3.03 -6.61 -36.66
C PRO A 426 3.43 -5.24 -37.23
N SER A 427 3.03 -4.92 -38.45
CA SER A 427 3.35 -3.62 -39.07
C SER A 427 2.51 -2.45 -38.58
N ARG A 428 1.44 -2.71 -37.82
CA ARG A 428 0.54 -1.70 -37.27
C ARG A 428 0.12 -2.02 -35.83
N PRO A 429 -0.30 -1.01 -35.03
CA PRO A 429 -0.86 -1.25 -33.72
C PRO A 429 -2.10 -2.17 -33.78
N VAL A 430 -2.26 -3.05 -32.78
CA VAL A 430 -3.46 -3.90 -32.64
C VAL A 430 -4.56 -3.09 -31.99
N ARG A 431 -5.75 -3.04 -32.62
CA ARG A 431 -6.94 -2.43 -32.03
C ARG A 431 -7.57 -3.41 -31.02
N VAL A 432 -7.56 -3.04 -29.75
CA VAL A 432 -7.99 -3.87 -28.63
C VAL A 432 -9.25 -3.29 -27.99
N ALA A 433 -10.39 -3.98 -28.10
CA ALA A 433 -11.58 -3.60 -27.36
C ALA A 433 -11.61 -4.30 -26.00
N THR A 434 -11.81 -3.55 -24.93
CA THR A 434 -11.83 -4.07 -23.57
C THR A 434 -12.49 -3.12 -22.58
N LYS A 435 -12.98 -3.66 -21.45
CA LYS A 435 -13.29 -2.87 -20.26
C LYS A 435 -12.09 -2.80 -19.30
N PHE A 436 -11.08 -3.66 -19.47
CA PHE A 436 -9.90 -3.81 -18.64
C PHE A 436 -8.69 -3.13 -19.29
N VAL A 437 -8.70 -1.80 -19.28
CA VAL A 437 -7.73 -0.96 -20.00
C VAL A 437 -6.32 -1.13 -19.47
N ASN A 438 -6.16 -1.13 -18.13
CA ASN A 438 -4.86 -1.22 -17.49
C ASN A 438 -4.26 -2.64 -17.64
N ILE A 439 -5.08 -3.66 -17.48
CA ILE A 439 -4.67 -5.06 -17.71
C ILE A 439 -4.19 -5.26 -19.15
N ALA A 440 -4.96 -4.75 -20.13
CA ALA A 440 -4.58 -4.86 -21.54
C ALA A 440 -3.28 -4.12 -21.85
N LYS A 441 -3.13 -2.88 -21.36
CA LYS A 441 -1.88 -2.11 -21.53
C LYS A 441 -0.67 -2.84 -20.97
N ASN A 442 -0.77 -3.32 -19.73
CA ASN A 442 0.33 -4.02 -19.07
C ASN A 442 0.70 -5.32 -19.80
N TYR A 443 -0.29 -6.10 -20.24
CA TYR A 443 -0.04 -7.31 -20.99
C TYR A 443 0.71 -7.02 -22.31
N TYR A 444 0.18 -6.12 -23.14
CA TYR A 444 0.80 -5.82 -24.43
C TYR A 444 2.16 -5.12 -24.30
N ALA A 445 2.33 -4.27 -23.29
CA ALA A 445 3.64 -3.70 -22.96
C ALA A 445 4.67 -4.78 -22.58
N SER A 446 4.26 -5.81 -21.83
CA SER A 446 5.15 -6.90 -21.40
C SER A 446 5.68 -7.74 -22.58
N ILE A 447 4.94 -7.80 -23.69
CA ILE A 447 5.35 -8.50 -24.91
C ILE A 447 5.88 -7.56 -26.01
N GLY A 448 6.04 -6.27 -25.69
CA GLY A 448 6.58 -5.26 -26.62
C GLY A 448 5.70 -4.99 -27.84
N ARG A 449 4.37 -5.12 -27.72
CA ARG A 449 3.41 -4.98 -28.81
C ARG A 449 2.60 -3.69 -28.67
N ASP A 450 2.67 -2.81 -29.70
CA ASP A 450 1.87 -1.57 -29.75
C ASP A 450 0.38 -1.85 -29.93
N ILE A 451 -0.45 -1.12 -29.21
CA ILE A 451 -1.90 -1.27 -29.22
C ILE A 451 -2.63 0.08 -29.30
N ASP A 452 -3.83 0.01 -29.87
CA ASP A 452 -4.84 1.08 -29.84
C ASP A 452 -6.04 0.60 -29.05
N ILE A 453 -6.32 1.22 -27.89
CA ILE A 453 -7.35 0.75 -26.96
C ILE A 453 -8.69 1.41 -27.22
N ILE A 454 -9.72 0.56 -27.37
CA ILE A 454 -11.12 0.96 -27.47
C ILE A 454 -11.83 0.51 -26.20
N LYS A 455 -12.09 1.45 -25.30
CA LYS A 455 -12.75 1.17 -24.02
C LYS A 455 -14.24 0.95 -24.24
N LEU A 456 -14.73 -0.24 -23.86
CA LEU A 456 -16.14 -0.60 -23.85
C LEU A 456 -16.57 -1.07 -22.46
N ASN A 457 -17.87 -0.97 -22.15
CA ASN A 457 -18.39 -1.34 -20.83
C ASN A 457 -19.15 -2.67 -20.81
N GLY A 458 -19.49 -3.24 -21.99
CA GLY A 458 -20.18 -4.51 -22.13
C GLY A 458 -20.38 -4.90 -23.59
N SER A 459 -20.81 -6.14 -23.84
CA SER A 459 -20.97 -6.73 -25.17
C SER A 459 -19.71 -6.55 -26.05
N ILE A 460 -18.56 -6.80 -25.43
CA ILE A 460 -17.25 -6.51 -26.02
C ILE A 460 -17.02 -7.36 -27.27
N GLU A 461 -17.63 -8.54 -27.34
CA GLU A 461 -17.57 -9.49 -28.46
C GLU A 461 -18.09 -8.89 -29.77
N LEU A 462 -18.96 -7.87 -29.72
CA LEU A 462 -19.45 -7.18 -30.90
C LEU A 462 -18.38 -6.36 -31.61
N ALA A 463 -17.35 -5.90 -30.90
CA ALA A 463 -16.35 -4.99 -31.46
C ALA A 463 -15.58 -5.61 -32.65
N PRO A 464 -15.01 -6.81 -32.57
CA PRO A 464 -14.35 -7.41 -33.71
C PRO A 464 -15.34 -7.85 -34.81
N ILE A 465 -16.56 -8.26 -34.47
CA ILE A 465 -17.59 -8.64 -35.45
C ILE A 465 -17.97 -7.44 -36.32
N LEU A 466 -18.04 -6.26 -35.75
CA LEU A 466 -18.37 -5.02 -36.45
C LEU A 466 -17.14 -4.29 -37.04
N GLY A 467 -15.94 -4.89 -36.94
CA GLY A 467 -14.71 -4.29 -37.44
C GLY A 467 -14.18 -3.09 -36.64
N LEU A 468 -14.74 -2.87 -35.43
CA LEU A 468 -14.29 -1.79 -34.54
C LEU A 468 -12.91 -2.11 -33.95
N SER A 469 -12.64 -3.37 -33.59
CA SER A 469 -11.34 -3.84 -33.09
C SER A 469 -10.87 -5.07 -33.83
N ASP A 470 -9.59 -5.39 -33.68
CA ASP A 470 -8.99 -6.61 -34.23
C ASP A 470 -9.14 -7.77 -33.26
N VAL A 471 -9.02 -7.46 -31.97
CA VAL A 471 -9.10 -8.43 -30.87
C VAL A 471 -9.88 -7.82 -29.70
N ILE A 472 -10.23 -8.68 -28.75
CA ILE A 472 -10.75 -8.26 -27.44
C ILE A 472 -9.86 -8.78 -26.31
N VAL A 473 -9.84 -8.06 -25.20
CA VAL A 473 -9.29 -8.55 -23.92
C VAL A 473 -10.45 -8.62 -22.95
N ASP A 474 -10.82 -9.83 -22.55
CA ASP A 474 -11.96 -10.05 -21.64
C ASP A 474 -11.80 -11.34 -20.84
N ILE A 475 -12.69 -11.48 -19.84
CA ILE A 475 -12.78 -12.65 -18.97
C ILE A 475 -13.47 -13.80 -19.72
N VAL A 476 -12.87 -14.98 -19.65
CA VAL A 476 -13.41 -16.21 -20.21
C VAL A 476 -13.56 -17.26 -19.11
N GLU A 477 -14.79 -17.68 -18.85
CA GLU A 477 -15.11 -18.79 -17.95
C GLU A 477 -15.16 -20.12 -18.76
N THR A 478 -16.16 -20.30 -19.62
CA THR A 478 -16.35 -21.50 -20.46
C THR A 478 -16.01 -21.30 -21.92
N GLY A 479 -15.92 -20.07 -22.37
CA GLY A 479 -15.71 -19.68 -23.76
C GLY A 479 -16.91 -19.91 -24.68
N THR A 480 -18.09 -20.23 -24.14
CA THR A 480 -19.30 -20.48 -24.94
C THR A 480 -19.71 -19.24 -25.73
N THR A 481 -19.78 -18.07 -25.07
CA THR A 481 -20.13 -16.79 -25.71
C THR A 481 -19.19 -16.46 -26.87
N LEU A 482 -17.90 -16.68 -26.71
CA LEU A 482 -16.91 -16.48 -27.79
C LEU A 482 -17.20 -17.37 -28.99
N ARG A 483 -17.40 -18.68 -28.77
CA ARG A 483 -17.67 -19.65 -29.85
C ARG A 483 -18.96 -19.35 -30.60
N GLU A 484 -20.02 -18.99 -29.86
CA GLU A 484 -21.33 -18.64 -30.48
C GLU A 484 -21.24 -17.37 -31.33
N ASN A 485 -20.27 -16.49 -31.04
CA ASN A 485 -20.05 -15.26 -31.79
C ASN A 485 -18.86 -15.35 -32.78
N GLY A 486 -18.39 -16.56 -33.12
CA GLY A 486 -17.35 -16.77 -34.11
C GLY A 486 -15.95 -16.31 -33.69
N LEU A 487 -15.72 -16.21 -32.38
CA LEU A 487 -14.44 -15.83 -31.80
C LEU A 487 -13.71 -17.04 -31.21
N LYS A 488 -12.38 -16.98 -31.22
CA LYS A 488 -11.50 -17.96 -30.57
C LYS A 488 -10.61 -17.27 -29.55
N VAL A 489 -10.22 -18.00 -28.50
CA VAL A 489 -9.14 -17.58 -27.59
C VAL A 489 -7.81 -17.68 -28.34
N VAL A 490 -7.07 -16.60 -28.39
CA VAL A 490 -5.73 -16.51 -28.97
C VAL A 490 -4.67 -16.78 -27.90
N THR A 491 -4.82 -16.14 -26.74
CA THR A 491 -3.87 -16.27 -25.62
C THR A 491 -4.62 -16.15 -24.30
N GLU A 492 -4.25 -16.99 -23.34
CA GLU A 492 -4.65 -16.89 -21.93
C GLU A 492 -3.45 -16.37 -21.15
N PHE A 493 -3.58 -15.29 -20.39
CA PHE A 493 -2.41 -14.65 -19.77
C PHE A 493 -2.56 -14.31 -18.29
N LEU A 494 -3.79 -14.31 -17.73
CA LEU A 494 -3.99 -14.03 -16.30
C LEU A 494 -5.07 -14.96 -15.73
N PRO A 495 -4.74 -15.86 -14.80
CA PRO A 495 -5.73 -16.63 -14.06
C PRO A 495 -6.47 -15.71 -13.07
N ILE A 496 -7.76 -15.87 -12.97
CA ILE A 496 -8.64 -15.05 -12.13
C ILE A 496 -9.41 -15.94 -11.17
N SER A 497 -9.48 -15.50 -9.92
CA SER A 497 -10.37 -16.03 -8.88
C SER A 497 -10.74 -14.90 -7.91
N ALA A 498 -11.72 -15.14 -7.06
CA ALA A 498 -12.11 -14.17 -6.05
C ALA A 498 -11.10 -14.12 -4.91
N ARG A 499 -10.71 -12.91 -4.53
CA ARG A 499 -9.75 -12.60 -3.47
C ARG A 499 -10.43 -12.03 -2.25
N PHE A 500 -10.02 -12.49 -1.07
CA PHE A 500 -10.34 -11.85 0.19
C PHE A 500 -9.34 -10.74 0.45
N ILE A 501 -9.84 -9.51 0.55
CA ILE A 501 -9.02 -8.31 0.68
C ILE A 501 -9.35 -7.58 1.98
N ALA A 502 -8.38 -6.83 2.50
CA ALA A 502 -8.55 -6.01 3.69
C ALA A 502 -8.00 -4.59 3.50
N ASN A 503 -8.66 -3.61 4.11
CA ASN A 503 -8.11 -2.29 4.27
C ASN A 503 -6.88 -2.33 5.18
N LYS A 504 -5.78 -1.70 4.77
CA LYS A 504 -4.48 -1.77 5.47
C LYS A 504 -4.56 -1.21 6.89
N ALA A 505 -5.25 -0.11 7.10
CA ALA A 505 -5.41 0.49 8.43
C ALA A 505 -6.41 -0.30 9.30
N SER A 506 -7.57 -0.70 8.76
CA SER A 506 -8.53 -1.53 9.49
C SER A 506 -7.90 -2.84 9.97
N TYR A 507 -7.05 -3.46 9.15
CA TYR A 507 -6.31 -4.67 9.53
C TYR A 507 -5.46 -4.45 10.79
N GLN A 508 -4.85 -3.27 10.97
CA GLN A 508 -4.04 -2.97 12.16
C GLN A 508 -4.86 -2.94 13.45
N PHE A 509 -6.12 -2.54 13.37
CA PHE A 509 -6.99 -2.44 14.54
C PHE A 509 -7.85 -3.68 14.75
N LYS A 510 -8.15 -4.46 13.70
CA LYS A 510 -9.10 -5.58 13.67
C LYS A 510 -8.50 -6.91 13.16
N HIS A 511 -7.17 -7.06 13.18
CA HIS A 511 -6.50 -8.25 12.61
C HIS A 511 -7.02 -9.57 13.23
N ARG A 512 -7.35 -9.59 14.53
CA ARG A 512 -7.87 -10.80 15.20
C ARG A 512 -9.21 -11.26 14.64
N GLU A 513 -10.06 -10.31 14.25
CA GLU A 513 -11.36 -10.55 13.63
C GLU A 513 -11.19 -10.95 12.17
N VAL A 514 -10.21 -10.37 11.47
CA VAL A 514 -9.92 -10.65 10.06
C VAL A 514 -9.23 -12.01 9.88
N ASP A 515 -8.29 -12.37 10.76
CA ASP A 515 -7.53 -13.62 10.68
C ASP A 515 -8.30 -14.84 11.20
N ARG A 516 -9.44 -14.62 11.87
CA ARG A 516 -10.32 -15.67 12.41
C ARG A 516 -11.13 -16.36 11.32
#